data_36ed3d1a3833af8c6b582cbb28d5fefd
#
_entry.id   36ed3d1a3833af8c6b582cbb28d5fefd
#
_cell.length_a   1.000
_cell.length_b   1.000
_cell.length_c   1.000
_cell.angle_alpha   90.00
_cell.angle_beta   90.00
_cell.angle_gamma   90.00
#
_symmetry.space_group_name_H-M   'P 1'
#
loop_
_entity.id
_entity.type
_entity.pdbx_description
1 polymer ?
#
loop_
_entity_poly.entity_id
_entity_poly.type
_entity_poly.pdbx_seq_one_letter_code
_entity_poly.pdbx_strand_id
1 'polypeptide(L)'
;SAQDKLKLAVGQRGNWDTSVSEVGQRAGIFKKHGLELEIVYTQGAGETQQAAISGGVDIGVAAGIMGVLSAYAKGAPVRVIGAETTGASDLYWYVKADSPIKSLKDTGGKTLAYSTNGSSTHGIVTAFMKQYGLSAKPTATGGPPGTLTQVMSGQIDIGWAAPPFGLDQLDQKQIRILASGNDAAAF
;
A
#
# COMPACT_ATOMS: atom_id res chain seq x y z
N SER A 1 29.83 10.78 -19.01
CA SER A 1 30.18 10.01 -17.81
C SER A 1 29.31 8.77 -17.72
N ALA A 2 29.86 7.65 -17.29
CA ALA A 2 29.08 6.47 -17.01
C ALA A 2 28.03 6.83 -15.92
N GLN A 3 26.79 6.37 -16.09
CA GLN A 3 25.74 6.50 -15.09
C GLN A 3 25.76 5.29 -14.15
N ASP A 4 25.63 5.52 -12.87
CA ASP A 4 25.40 4.43 -11.91
C ASP A 4 23.97 3.92 -12.07
N LYS A 5 23.81 2.60 -12.06
CA LYS A 5 22.51 1.95 -12.16
C LYS A 5 22.07 1.48 -10.79
N LEU A 6 20.82 1.81 -10.42
CA LEU A 6 20.17 1.31 -9.22
C LEU A 6 18.90 0.57 -9.60
N LYS A 7 18.72 -0.62 -9.07
CA LYS A 7 17.51 -1.40 -9.22
C LYS A 7 16.60 -1.22 -8.02
N LEU A 8 15.39 -0.73 -8.28
CA LEU A 8 14.40 -0.44 -7.25
C LEU A 8 13.20 -1.38 -7.38
N ALA A 9 12.71 -1.90 -6.26
CA ALA A 9 11.36 -2.43 -6.16
C ALA A 9 10.45 -1.37 -5.56
N VAL A 10 9.35 -1.07 -6.23
CA VAL A 10 8.37 -0.06 -5.82
C VAL A 10 6.99 -0.71 -5.74
N GLY A 11 6.39 -0.65 -4.63
CA GLY A 11 5.01 -1.12 -4.49
C GLY A 11 4.10 0.09 -4.39
N GLN A 12 3.32 0.31 -5.32
CA GLN A 12 2.65 -0.26 -6.44
C GLN A 12 2.68 0.75 -7.60
N ARG A 13 2.47 0.28 -8.83
CA ARG A 13 2.39 1.20 -9.97
C ARG A 13 1.13 2.05 -9.90
N GLY A 14 1.28 3.36 -10.11
CA GLY A 14 0.18 4.29 -10.34
C GLY A 14 -0.38 4.98 -9.11
N ASN A 15 -0.04 4.58 -7.88
CA ASN A 15 -0.38 5.36 -6.68
C ASN A 15 0.40 6.68 -6.66
N TRP A 16 -0.19 7.75 -6.18
CA TRP A 16 0.52 9.03 -6.06
C TRP A 16 1.69 8.95 -5.08
N ASP A 17 1.50 8.29 -3.94
CA ASP A 17 2.54 8.12 -2.91
C ASP A 17 3.75 7.30 -3.38
N THR A 18 3.59 6.43 -4.38
CA THR A 18 4.68 5.61 -4.93
C THR A 18 5.26 6.15 -6.23
N SER A 19 4.84 7.32 -6.69
CA SER A 19 5.19 7.88 -8.00
C SER A 19 6.56 8.54 -8.07
N VAL A 20 7.21 8.81 -6.93
CA VAL A 20 8.40 9.65 -6.81
C VAL A 20 9.55 9.16 -7.71
N SER A 21 9.84 7.87 -7.70
CA SER A 21 10.94 7.29 -8.48
C SER A 21 10.70 7.46 -9.99
N GLU A 22 9.49 7.14 -10.47
CA GLU A 22 9.16 7.24 -11.89
C GLU A 22 9.11 8.70 -12.36
N VAL A 23 8.48 9.59 -11.57
CA VAL A 23 8.41 11.02 -11.90
C VAL A 23 9.79 11.64 -11.95
N GLY A 24 10.65 11.38 -10.96
CA GLY A 24 12.02 11.88 -10.93
C GLY A 24 12.85 11.38 -12.12
N GLN A 25 12.67 10.10 -12.50
CA GLN A 25 13.37 9.55 -13.67
C GLN A 25 12.89 10.19 -14.98
N ARG A 26 11.58 10.26 -15.20
CA ARG A 26 11.01 10.88 -16.40
C ARG A 26 11.37 12.37 -16.53
N ALA A 27 11.46 13.07 -15.41
CA ALA A 27 11.90 14.48 -15.38
C ALA A 27 13.41 14.67 -15.57
N GLY A 28 14.18 13.58 -15.66
CA GLY A 28 15.63 13.63 -15.83
C GLY A 28 16.40 14.06 -14.57
N ILE A 29 15.73 14.07 -13.41
CA ILE A 29 16.37 14.50 -12.14
C ILE A 29 17.49 13.55 -11.76
N PHE A 30 17.25 12.25 -11.77
CA PHE A 30 18.29 11.26 -11.44
C PHE A 30 19.45 11.30 -12.43
N LYS A 31 19.16 11.48 -13.73
CA LYS A 31 20.18 11.60 -14.77
C LYS A 31 21.13 12.78 -14.51
N LYS A 32 20.61 13.91 -14.03
CA LYS A 32 21.44 15.07 -13.65
C LYS A 32 22.44 14.75 -12.54
N HIS A 33 22.12 13.76 -11.70
CA HIS A 33 22.97 13.29 -10.61
C HIS A 33 23.77 12.03 -10.97
N GLY A 34 23.82 11.65 -12.25
CA GLY A 34 24.57 10.50 -12.71
C GLY A 34 23.92 9.14 -12.38
N LEU A 35 22.61 9.12 -12.12
CA LEU A 35 21.88 7.91 -11.78
C LEU A 35 20.91 7.50 -12.89
N GLU A 36 20.78 6.19 -13.09
CA GLU A 36 19.75 5.56 -13.90
C GLU A 36 19.02 4.53 -13.05
N LEU A 37 17.70 4.63 -12.97
CA LEU A 37 16.89 3.70 -12.19
C LEU A 37 16.29 2.60 -13.08
N GLU A 38 16.44 1.35 -12.65
CA GLU A 38 15.66 0.23 -13.14
C GLU A 38 14.54 -0.02 -12.13
N ILE A 39 13.29 0.30 -12.50
CA ILE A 39 12.15 0.24 -11.59
C ILE A 39 11.33 -1.01 -11.86
N VAL A 40 11.19 -1.86 -10.86
CA VAL A 40 10.31 -3.04 -10.85
C VAL A 40 9.16 -2.76 -9.90
N TYR A 41 7.93 -2.95 -10.37
CA TYR A 41 6.75 -2.74 -9.53
C TYR A 41 6.27 -4.05 -8.90
N THR A 42 5.85 -3.96 -7.66
CA THR A 42 5.30 -5.07 -6.87
C THR A 42 3.81 -4.86 -6.58
N GLN A 43 3.17 -5.87 -6.02
CA GLN A 43 1.76 -5.79 -5.60
C GLN A 43 1.59 -5.15 -4.21
N GLY A 44 2.66 -4.87 -3.50
CA GLY A 44 2.63 -4.22 -2.21
C GLY A 44 3.93 -4.34 -1.44
N ALA A 45 3.96 -3.73 -0.27
CA ALA A 45 5.15 -3.60 0.56
C ALA A 45 5.79 -4.94 0.95
N GLY A 46 5.01 -5.99 1.19
CA GLY A 46 5.54 -7.31 1.53
C GLY A 46 6.42 -7.89 0.43
N GLU A 47 5.99 -7.80 -0.84
CA GLU A 47 6.80 -8.22 -1.98
C GLU A 47 8.03 -7.33 -2.16
N THR A 48 7.89 -6.02 -1.96
CA THR A 48 8.99 -5.06 -2.00
C THR A 48 10.06 -5.40 -0.95
N GLN A 49 9.65 -5.72 0.26
CA GLN A 49 10.54 -6.16 1.33
C GLN A 49 11.30 -7.43 0.93
N GLN A 50 10.62 -8.43 0.39
CA GLN A 50 11.25 -9.68 -0.04
C GLN A 50 12.25 -9.46 -1.17
N ALA A 51 11.96 -8.59 -2.11
CA ALA A 51 12.88 -8.24 -3.18
C ALA A 51 14.18 -7.62 -2.64
N ALA A 52 14.07 -6.72 -1.65
CA ALA A 52 15.23 -6.12 -0.99
C ALA A 52 16.00 -7.12 -0.13
N ILE A 53 15.31 -7.92 0.68
CA ILE A 53 15.91 -8.92 1.57
C ILE A 53 16.70 -9.97 0.77
N SER A 54 16.16 -10.43 -0.35
CA SER A 54 16.81 -11.44 -1.21
C SER A 54 17.99 -10.89 -2.02
N GLY A 55 18.18 -9.57 -2.04
CA GLY A 55 19.20 -8.93 -2.90
C GLY A 55 18.79 -8.83 -4.36
N GLY A 56 17.54 -9.09 -4.69
CA GLY A 56 17.02 -8.97 -6.05
C GLY A 56 16.93 -7.52 -6.54
N VAL A 57 16.90 -6.58 -5.63
CA VAL A 57 16.97 -5.13 -5.88
C VAL A 57 17.92 -4.45 -4.89
N ASP A 58 18.39 -3.26 -5.23
CA ASP A 58 19.25 -2.46 -4.37
C ASP A 58 18.46 -1.72 -3.28
N ILE A 59 17.29 -1.20 -3.65
CA ILE A 59 16.44 -0.41 -2.75
C ILE A 59 14.98 -0.83 -2.90
N GLY A 60 14.31 -1.05 -1.76
CA GLY A 60 12.86 -1.14 -1.69
C GLY A 60 12.24 0.22 -1.34
N VAL A 61 11.32 0.69 -2.18
CA VAL A 61 10.61 1.96 -2.02
C VAL A 61 9.17 1.69 -1.64
N ALA A 62 8.62 2.49 -0.72
CA ALA A 62 7.29 2.28 -0.14
C ALA A 62 7.16 0.87 0.50
N ALA A 63 8.17 0.47 1.25
CA ALA A 63 8.32 -0.88 1.76
C ALA A 63 7.55 -1.18 3.07
N GLY A 64 6.84 -0.21 3.62
CA GLY A 64 6.09 -0.37 4.87
C GLY A 64 7.00 -0.50 6.10
N ILE A 65 7.05 0.55 6.92
CA ILE A 65 8.02 0.66 8.03
C ILE A 65 7.93 -0.49 9.04
N MET A 66 6.73 -0.90 9.43
CA MET A 66 6.55 -1.94 10.45
C MET A 66 7.09 -3.30 9.99
N GLY A 67 6.83 -3.68 8.74
CA GLY A 67 7.37 -4.92 8.16
C GLY A 67 8.89 -4.90 8.06
N VAL A 68 9.46 -3.77 7.63
CA VAL A 68 10.93 -3.62 7.53
C VAL A 68 11.60 -3.68 8.90
N LEU A 69 11.05 -2.99 9.90
CA LEU A 69 11.57 -3.03 11.28
C LEU A 69 11.48 -4.44 11.86
N SER A 70 10.37 -5.14 11.63
CA SER A 70 10.21 -6.53 12.06
C SER A 70 11.25 -7.45 11.40
N ALA A 71 11.47 -7.32 10.10
CA ALA A 71 12.48 -8.09 9.37
C ALA A 71 13.90 -7.79 9.90
N TYR A 72 14.22 -6.51 10.09
CA TYR A 72 15.51 -6.10 10.66
C TYR A 72 15.74 -6.69 12.05
N ALA A 73 14.73 -6.61 12.92
CA ALA A 73 14.81 -7.15 14.27
C ALA A 73 15.04 -8.68 14.30
N LYS A 74 14.61 -9.38 13.25
CA LYS A 74 14.83 -10.81 13.05
C LYS A 74 16.16 -11.14 12.33
N GLY A 75 16.99 -10.13 12.06
CA GLY A 75 18.31 -10.31 11.45
C GLY A 75 18.34 -10.24 9.92
N ALA A 76 17.26 -9.79 9.27
CA ALA A 76 17.29 -9.59 7.82
C ALA A 76 18.30 -8.51 7.41
N PRO A 77 19.02 -8.68 6.29
CA PRO A 77 20.08 -7.78 5.85
C PRO A 77 19.52 -6.52 5.18
N VAL A 78 18.67 -5.79 5.87
CA VAL A 78 18.03 -4.55 5.39
C VAL A 78 18.28 -3.40 6.33
N ARG A 79 18.18 -2.18 5.81
CA ARG A 79 18.29 -0.93 6.58
C ARG A 79 17.25 0.07 6.05
N VAL A 80 16.63 0.81 6.94
CA VAL A 80 15.84 1.99 6.57
C VAL A 80 16.81 3.14 6.31
N ILE A 81 16.78 3.70 5.12
CA ILE A 81 17.68 4.79 4.69
C ILE A 81 16.96 6.11 4.49
N GLY A 82 15.64 6.12 4.50
CA GLY A 82 14.86 7.34 4.36
C GLY A 82 13.38 7.10 4.47
N ALA A 83 12.62 8.16 4.64
CA ALA A 83 11.16 8.18 4.57
C ALA A 83 10.74 8.81 3.23
N GLU A 84 9.80 8.18 2.54
CA GLU A 84 9.19 8.69 1.32
C GLU A 84 7.97 9.55 1.66
N THR A 85 7.11 9.03 2.52
CA THR A 85 5.91 9.71 3.01
C THR A 85 5.78 9.54 4.52
N THR A 86 4.99 10.40 5.14
CA THR A 86 4.63 10.33 6.55
C THR A 86 3.11 10.31 6.71
N GLY A 87 2.62 9.54 7.67
CA GLY A 87 1.18 9.37 7.88
C GLY A 87 0.53 8.42 6.87
N ALA A 88 -0.78 8.30 6.93
CA ALA A 88 -1.56 7.37 6.13
C ALA A 88 -2.92 7.96 5.70
N SER A 89 -3.02 9.27 5.60
CA SER A 89 -4.27 9.97 5.27
C SER A 89 -4.77 9.71 3.85
N ASP A 90 -3.86 9.34 2.95
CA ASP A 90 -4.15 9.01 1.56
C ASP A 90 -4.73 7.60 1.40
N LEU A 91 -4.44 6.68 2.31
CA LEU A 91 -4.99 5.34 2.30
C LEU A 91 -6.45 5.37 2.79
N TYR A 92 -7.33 4.71 2.05
CA TYR A 92 -8.72 4.64 2.45
C TYR A 92 -9.34 3.27 2.20
N TRP A 93 -10.40 2.99 2.97
CA TRP A 93 -11.21 1.79 2.85
C TRP A 93 -12.61 2.16 2.41
N TYR A 94 -13.16 1.37 1.52
CA TYR A 94 -14.42 1.66 0.86
C TYR A 94 -15.29 0.42 0.72
N VAL A 95 -16.55 0.66 0.52
CA VAL A 95 -17.55 -0.36 0.20
C VAL A 95 -18.30 0.05 -1.07
N LYS A 96 -19.02 -0.89 -1.67
CA LYS A 96 -20.00 -0.57 -2.72
C LYS A 96 -21.02 0.42 -2.17
N ALA A 97 -21.51 1.32 -3.03
CA ALA A 97 -22.43 2.37 -2.61
C ALA A 97 -23.72 1.82 -1.96
N ASP A 98 -24.20 0.67 -2.42
CA ASP A 98 -25.39 -0.03 -1.93
C ASP A 98 -25.11 -0.99 -0.75
N SER A 99 -23.89 -1.06 -0.26
CA SER A 99 -23.55 -1.93 0.87
C SER A 99 -24.32 -1.55 2.14
N PRO A 100 -24.78 -2.51 2.93
CA PRO A 100 -25.39 -2.25 4.24
C PRO A 100 -24.36 -1.83 5.30
N ILE A 101 -23.05 -1.97 5.03
CA ILE A 101 -21.98 -1.59 5.95
C ILE A 101 -21.88 -0.07 6.02
N LYS A 102 -22.16 0.52 7.20
CA LYS A 102 -22.14 1.97 7.42
C LYS A 102 -20.91 2.47 8.17
N SER A 103 -20.28 1.60 8.95
CA SER A 103 -19.07 1.91 9.72
C SER A 103 -18.19 0.66 9.87
N LEU A 104 -16.98 0.85 10.37
CA LEU A 104 -16.08 -0.28 10.68
C LEU A 104 -16.71 -1.29 11.65
N LYS A 105 -17.59 -0.84 12.54
CA LYS A 105 -18.27 -1.72 13.51
C LYS A 105 -19.25 -2.69 12.86
N ASP A 106 -19.68 -2.44 11.63
CA ASP A 106 -20.58 -3.31 10.87
C ASP A 106 -19.85 -4.39 10.07
N THR A 107 -18.54 -4.55 10.27
CA THR A 107 -17.70 -5.43 9.43
C THR A 107 -17.54 -6.86 9.98
N GLY A 108 -18.27 -7.23 11.02
CA GLY A 108 -18.22 -8.58 11.62
C GLY A 108 -18.47 -9.67 10.59
N GLY A 109 -17.53 -10.62 10.49
CA GLY A 109 -17.59 -11.71 9.51
C GLY A 109 -17.36 -11.31 8.06
N LYS A 110 -17.13 -10.02 7.77
CA LYS A 110 -16.89 -9.49 6.42
C LYS A 110 -15.40 -9.46 6.09
N THR A 111 -15.07 -9.58 4.80
CA THR A 111 -13.69 -9.51 4.32
C THR A 111 -13.22 -8.05 4.27
N LEU A 112 -12.11 -7.77 4.94
CA LEU A 112 -11.50 -6.45 5.05
C LEU A 112 -10.12 -6.46 4.39
N ALA A 113 -10.00 -5.77 3.27
CA ALA A 113 -8.83 -5.81 2.42
C ALA A 113 -7.61 -5.09 2.99
N TYR A 114 -6.46 -5.63 2.70
CA TYR A 114 -5.16 -4.95 2.74
C TYR A 114 -4.32 -5.43 1.55
N SER A 115 -3.21 -4.76 1.24
CA SER A 115 -2.44 -5.10 0.04
C SER A 115 -1.70 -6.44 0.16
N THR A 116 -0.67 -6.47 0.99
CA THR A 116 0.19 -7.65 1.21
C THR A 116 0.57 -7.76 2.68
N ASN A 117 0.93 -8.96 3.12
CA ASN A 117 1.40 -9.18 4.49
C ASN A 117 2.62 -8.32 4.80
N GLY A 118 2.61 -7.65 5.96
CA GLY A 118 3.68 -6.76 6.40
C GLY A 118 3.64 -5.35 5.78
N SER A 119 2.62 -5.03 4.98
CA SER A 119 2.42 -3.68 4.41
C SER A 119 1.86 -2.69 5.43
N SER A 120 1.90 -1.40 5.08
CA SER A 120 1.24 -0.35 5.88
C SER A 120 -0.26 -0.58 6.00
N THR A 121 -0.92 -1.01 4.91
CA THR A 121 -2.35 -1.32 4.94
C THR A 121 -2.66 -2.51 5.87
N HIS A 122 -1.78 -3.51 5.93
CA HIS A 122 -1.91 -4.61 6.88
C HIS A 122 -1.83 -4.12 8.33
N GLY A 123 -0.87 -3.25 8.62
CA GLY A 123 -0.72 -2.63 9.94
C GLY A 123 -1.95 -1.82 10.34
N ILE A 124 -2.51 -1.02 9.42
CA ILE A 124 -3.72 -0.22 9.66
C ILE A 124 -4.93 -1.11 9.93
N VAL A 125 -5.14 -2.15 9.12
CA VAL A 125 -6.25 -3.10 9.33
C VAL A 125 -6.11 -3.79 10.69
N THR A 126 -4.91 -4.18 11.08
CA THR A 126 -4.65 -4.75 12.40
C THR A 126 -4.99 -3.77 13.51
N ALA A 127 -4.62 -2.49 13.34
CA ALA A 127 -4.97 -1.42 14.28
C ALA A 127 -6.50 -1.20 14.37
N PHE A 128 -7.21 -1.19 13.24
CA PHE A 128 -8.67 -1.11 13.22
C PHE A 128 -9.31 -2.28 13.98
N MET A 129 -8.85 -3.51 13.71
CA MET A 129 -9.35 -4.71 14.38
C MET A 129 -9.25 -4.59 15.90
N LYS A 130 -8.09 -4.14 16.37
CA LYS A 130 -7.82 -3.97 17.81
C LYS A 130 -8.59 -2.81 18.41
N GLN A 131 -8.52 -1.63 17.77
CA GLN A 131 -9.09 -0.38 18.28
C GLN A 131 -10.61 -0.44 18.42
N TYR A 132 -11.29 -1.03 17.44
CA TYR A 132 -12.75 -1.09 17.40
C TYR A 132 -13.32 -2.46 17.80
N GLY A 133 -12.45 -3.39 18.21
CA GLY A 133 -12.88 -4.74 18.60
C GLY A 133 -13.59 -5.48 17.46
N LEU A 134 -13.05 -5.37 16.24
CA LEU A 134 -13.69 -5.92 15.04
C LEU A 134 -13.51 -7.45 14.96
N SER A 135 -14.52 -8.12 14.43
CA SER A 135 -14.48 -9.53 14.04
C SER A 135 -14.52 -9.71 12.50
N ALA A 136 -14.01 -8.73 11.78
CA ALA A 136 -13.80 -8.80 10.33
C ALA A 136 -12.73 -9.85 9.98
N LYS A 137 -12.66 -10.23 8.69
CA LYS A 137 -11.68 -11.18 8.15
C LYS A 137 -10.66 -10.43 7.31
N PRO A 138 -9.48 -10.09 7.85
CA PRO A 138 -8.43 -9.44 7.07
C PRO A 138 -8.01 -10.32 5.89
N THR A 139 -7.94 -9.72 4.70
CA THR A 139 -7.69 -10.46 3.46
C THR A 139 -6.73 -9.69 2.56
N ALA A 140 -5.64 -10.33 2.15
CA ALA A 140 -4.69 -9.75 1.19
C ALA A 140 -5.32 -9.75 -0.21
N THR A 141 -5.36 -8.58 -0.86
CA THR A 141 -5.99 -8.39 -2.16
C THR A 141 -5.05 -7.84 -3.24
N GLY A 142 -3.80 -7.57 -2.89
CA GLY A 142 -2.86 -6.91 -3.79
C GLY A 142 -3.14 -5.41 -3.94
N GLY A 143 -2.84 -4.86 -5.12
CA GLY A 143 -2.98 -3.44 -5.41
C GLY A 143 -4.41 -2.94 -5.58
N PRO A 144 -4.60 -1.62 -5.67
CA PRO A 144 -5.93 -1.02 -5.77
C PRO A 144 -6.78 -1.46 -6.96
N PRO A 145 -6.22 -1.63 -8.19
CA PRO A 145 -7.05 -2.06 -9.33
C PRO A 145 -7.66 -3.45 -9.14
N GLY A 146 -6.87 -4.42 -8.72
CA GLY A 146 -7.34 -5.78 -8.47
C GLY A 146 -8.31 -5.84 -7.29
N THR A 147 -8.08 -5.04 -6.27
CA THR A 147 -8.99 -4.91 -5.11
C THR A 147 -10.35 -4.37 -5.54
N LEU A 148 -10.39 -3.33 -6.37
CA LEU A 148 -11.65 -2.77 -6.88
C LEU A 148 -12.44 -3.81 -7.65
N THR A 149 -11.80 -4.58 -8.53
CA THR A 149 -12.45 -5.68 -9.25
C THR A 149 -13.09 -6.68 -8.28
N GLN A 150 -12.39 -7.08 -7.24
CA GLN A 150 -12.89 -8.01 -6.24
C GLN A 150 -14.06 -7.44 -5.42
N VAL A 151 -14.03 -6.15 -5.09
CA VAL A 151 -15.15 -5.49 -4.39
C VAL A 151 -16.37 -5.39 -5.30
N MET A 152 -16.20 -4.94 -6.53
CA MET A 152 -17.31 -4.77 -7.46
C MET A 152 -17.98 -6.09 -7.85
N SER A 153 -17.22 -7.19 -7.87
CA SER A 153 -17.75 -8.55 -8.10
C SER A 153 -18.35 -9.21 -6.85
N GLY A 154 -18.21 -8.59 -5.67
CA GLY A 154 -18.72 -9.13 -4.42
C GLY A 154 -17.81 -10.17 -3.74
N GLN A 155 -16.60 -10.40 -4.24
CA GLN A 155 -15.63 -11.31 -3.61
C GLN A 155 -15.05 -10.75 -2.32
N ILE A 156 -14.89 -9.43 -2.23
CA ILE A 156 -14.40 -8.69 -1.08
C ILE A 156 -15.47 -7.68 -0.66
N ASP A 157 -15.74 -7.60 0.63
CA ASP A 157 -16.78 -6.70 1.17
C ASP A 157 -16.26 -5.27 1.35
N ILE A 158 -15.05 -5.11 1.91
CA ILE A 158 -14.42 -3.82 2.15
C ILE A 158 -13.07 -3.78 1.43
N GLY A 159 -12.96 -2.91 0.44
CA GLY A 159 -11.73 -2.69 -0.33
C GLY A 159 -10.82 -1.66 0.32
N TRP A 160 -9.58 -1.62 -0.14
CA TRP A 160 -8.64 -0.55 0.15
C TRP A 160 -8.17 0.11 -1.15
N ALA A 161 -7.83 1.37 -1.08
CA ALA A 161 -7.23 2.10 -2.18
C ALA A 161 -6.32 3.22 -1.71
N ALA A 162 -5.55 3.73 -2.66
CA ALA A 162 -4.79 4.97 -2.56
C ALA A 162 -5.01 5.79 -3.83
N PRO A 163 -5.10 7.13 -3.75
CA PRO A 163 -5.27 7.96 -4.92
C PRO A 163 -4.17 7.73 -5.97
N PRO A 164 -4.48 7.85 -7.27
CA PRO A 164 -5.77 8.28 -7.84
C PRO A 164 -6.80 7.17 -7.99
N PHE A 165 -6.48 5.95 -7.59
CA PHE A 165 -7.38 4.80 -7.73
C PHE A 165 -8.65 4.98 -6.92
N GLY A 166 -9.78 4.65 -7.55
CA GLY A 166 -11.10 4.74 -6.93
C GLY A 166 -11.77 6.12 -7.00
N LEU A 167 -11.05 7.18 -7.39
CA LEU A 167 -11.63 8.54 -7.43
C LEU A 167 -12.79 8.64 -8.42
N ASP A 168 -12.67 8.04 -9.61
CA ASP A 168 -13.76 8.02 -10.60
C ASP A 168 -14.99 7.30 -10.06
N GLN A 169 -14.79 6.18 -9.38
CA GLN A 169 -15.89 5.41 -8.80
C GLN A 169 -16.56 6.15 -7.63
N LEU A 170 -15.80 6.92 -6.86
CA LEU A 170 -16.34 7.81 -5.83
C LEU A 170 -17.21 8.91 -6.46
N ASP A 171 -16.70 9.59 -7.49
CA ASP A 171 -17.44 10.63 -8.21
C ASP A 171 -18.73 10.10 -8.85
N GLN A 172 -18.67 8.90 -9.41
CA GLN A 172 -19.81 8.22 -10.01
C GLN A 172 -20.73 7.57 -8.97
N LYS A 173 -20.42 7.68 -7.69
CA LYS A 173 -21.20 7.11 -6.56
C LYS A 173 -21.37 5.59 -6.66
N GLN A 174 -20.39 4.89 -7.20
CA GLN A 174 -20.34 3.42 -7.27
C GLN A 174 -19.78 2.80 -5.99
N ILE A 175 -18.93 3.54 -5.32
CA ILE A 175 -18.35 3.19 -4.02
C ILE A 175 -18.46 4.39 -3.07
N ARG A 176 -18.31 4.15 -1.77
CA ARG A 176 -18.21 5.18 -0.76
C ARG A 176 -17.14 4.86 0.27
N ILE A 177 -16.49 5.90 0.78
CA ILE A 177 -15.44 5.76 1.80
C ILE A 177 -16.09 5.34 3.13
N LEU A 178 -15.49 4.34 3.76
CA LEU A 178 -15.86 3.85 5.08
C LEU A 178 -14.90 4.38 6.16
N ALA A 179 -13.61 4.42 5.86
CA ALA A 179 -12.54 4.83 6.78
C ALA A 179 -11.30 5.30 6.01
N SER A 180 -10.46 6.11 6.64
CA SER A 180 -9.12 6.45 6.18
C SER A 180 -8.05 5.88 7.10
N GLY A 181 -6.81 5.87 6.65
CA GLY A 181 -5.69 5.42 7.47
C GLY A 181 -5.52 6.21 8.76
N ASN A 182 -5.91 7.48 8.77
CA ASN A 182 -5.86 8.34 9.95
C ASN A 182 -6.95 8.01 11.01
N ASP A 183 -7.92 7.19 10.67
CA ASP A 183 -8.90 6.69 11.65
C ASP A 183 -8.31 5.59 12.56
N ALA A 184 -7.16 5.04 12.21
CA ALA A 184 -6.41 4.18 13.11
C ALA A 184 -5.70 5.03 14.17
N ALA A 185 -5.87 4.68 15.45
CA ALA A 185 -4.99 5.19 16.49
C ALA A 185 -3.54 4.77 16.18
N ALA A 186 -2.57 5.57 16.60
CA ALA A 186 -1.16 5.34 16.32
C ALA A 186 -0.76 3.86 16.49
N PHE A 187 -0.09 3.33 15.49
CA PHE A 187 0.49 1.99 15.53
C PHE A 187 1.88 2.01 16.08
#